data_db5953bf15ef4b3a18a100907af8d393
#
_entry.id   db5953bf15ef4b3a18a100907af8d393
#
_cell.length_a   1.000
_cell.length_b   1.000
_cell.length_c   1.000
_cell.angle_alpha   90.00
_cell.angle_beta   90.00
_cell.angle_gamma   90.00
#
_symmetry.space_group_name_H-M   'P 1'
#
loop_
_entity.id
_entity.type
_entity.pdbx_description
1 polymer ?
#
loop_
_entity_poly.entity_id
_entity_poly.type
_entity_poly.pdbx_seq_one_letter_code
_entity_poly.pdbx_strand_id
1 'polypeptide(L)'
;MNQEAIKKILPHRDNMLLLDAVEKMEDTAHGTYHVRGDEFFLQGHFPGSPVVPGVILCEILAQSACVLLQDQMEGGKTPMYTGLNNVRFKSPVRPGDTFETRCRITRAKAPFYFAEGQGYVGDRLCLKAEFSFAIVGE
;
A
#
# COMPACT_ATOMS: atom_id res chain seq x y z
N MET A 1 10.86 -7.13 7.07
CA MET A 1 10.97 -5.79 7.72
C MET A 1 9.69 -5.54 8.49
N ASN A 2 9.82 -5.18 9.76
CA ASN A 2 8.70 -4.89 10.64
C ASN A 2 8.33 -3.41 10.59
N GLN A 3 7.32 -3.00 11.37
CA GLN A 3 6.86 -1.60 11.37
C GLN A 3 7.95 -0.60 11.78
N GLU A 4 8.82 -0.96 12.70
CA GLU A 4 9.90 -0.05 13.11
C GLU A 4 10.85 0.24 11.96
N ALA A 5 11.17 -0.76 11.15
CA ALA A 5 12.01 -0.58 9.96
C ALA A 5 11.25 0.19 8.87
N ILE A 6 9.97 -0.09 8.70
CA ILE A 6 9.12 0.59 7.71
C ILE A 6 9.04 2.08 8.02
N LYS A 7 8.90 2.45 9.29
CA LYS A 7 8.83 3.86 9.70
C LYS A 7 10.09 4.66 9.35
N LYS A 8 11.21 3.99 9.17
CA LYS A 8 12.45 4.66 8.77
C LYS A 8 12.45 5.02 7.28
N ILE A 9 11.57 4.41 6.51
CA ILE A 9 11.43 4.65 5.07
C ILE A 9 10.23 5.52 4.79
N LEU A 10 9.07 5.16 5.33
CA LEU A 10 7.79 5.82 5.07
C LEU A 10 7.51 6.89 6.12
N PRO A 11 6.96 8.05 5.71
CA PRO A 11 6.53 9.07 6.67
C PRO A 11 5.21 8.76 7.36
N HIS A 12 4.47 7.77 6.88
CA HIS A 12 3.16 7.38 7.43
C HIS A 12 3.27 6.94 8.88
N ARG A 13 2.27 7.28 9.69
CA ARG A 13 2.26 6.98 11.14
C ARG A 13 0.88 6.57 11.60
N ASP A 14 0.84 5.87 12.71
CA ASP A 14 -0.38 5.52 13.44
C ASP A 14 -1.39 4.81 12.55
N ASN A 15 -2.63 5.30 12.50
CA ASN A 15 -3.71 4.66 11.75
C ASN A 15 -3.59 4.82 10.22
N MET A 16 -2.61 5.55 9.73
CA MET A 16 -2.30 5.61 8.30
C MET A 16 -1.03 4.85 7.92
N LEU A 17 -0.39 4.17 8.85
CA LEU A 17 0.66 3.21 8.52
C LEU A 17 -0.02 1.85 8.31
N LEU A 18 -0.21 1.49 7.05
CA LEU A 18 -1.06 0.37 6.65
C LEU A 18 -0.27 -0.85 6.19
N LEU A 19 0.88 -1.08 6.81
CA LEU A 19 1.70 -2.26 6.61
C LEU A 19 2.13 -2.80 7.96
N ASP A 20 1.91 -4.08 8.19
CA ASP A 20 2.44 -4.77 9.37
C ASP A 20 3.87 -5.23 9.11
N ALA A 21 4.14 -5.67 7.88
CA ALA A 21 5.45 -6.13 7.45
C ALA A 21 5.57 -5.97 5.94
N VAL A 22 6.80 -5.91 5.46
CA VAL A 22 7.08 -5.92 4.02
C VAL A 22 8.44 -6.56 3.79
N GLU A 23 8.56 -7.32 2.70
CA GLU A 23 9.82 -7.89 2.26
C GLU A 23 10.11 -7.43 0.84
N LYS A 24 11.35 -7.04 0.61
CA LYS A 24 11.83 -6.74 -0.73
C LYS A 24 12.44 -8.01 -1.30
N MET A 25 11.86 -8.52 -2.39
CA MET A 25 12.30 -9.74 -3.05
C MET A 25 12.68 -9.39 -4.49
N GLU A 26 13.98 -9.26 -4.74
CA GLU A 26 14.51 -8.76 -6.01
C GLU A 26 13.99 -7.35 -6.29
N ASP A 27 13.16 -7.19 -7.31
CA ASP A 27 12.58 -5.89 -7.69
C ASP A 27 11.13 -5.74 -7.25
N THR A 28 10.62 -6.66 -6.42
CA THR A 28 9.23 -6.62 -5.94
C THR A 28 9.18 -6.39 -4.44
N ALA A 29 8.10 -5.76 -3.99
CA ALA A 29 7.77 -5.61 -2.58
C ALA A 29 6.58 -6.47 -2.24
N HIS A 30 6.70 -7.29 -1.20
CA HIS A 30 5.65 -8.16 -0.70
C HIS A 30 5.28 -7.68 0.70
N GLY A 31 4.14 -7.03 0.83
CA GLY A 31 3.67 -6.49 2.09
C GLY A 31 2.51 -7.28 2.66
N THR A 32 2.28 -7.11 3.95
CA THR A 32 1.13 -7.70 4.63
C THR A 32 0.48 -6.68 5.54
N TYR A 33 -0.85 -6.72 5.59
CA TYR A 33 -1.64 -5.96 6.54
C TYR A 33 -2.79 -6.84 7.02
N HIS A 34 -2.85 -7.10 8.32
CA HIS A 34 -3.94 -7.85 8.92
C HIS A 34 -5.05 -6.90 9.35
N VAL A 35 -6.26 -7.09 8.84
CA VAL A 35 -7.42 -6.26 9.18
C VAL A 35 -7.99 -6.72 10.51
N ARG A 36 -7.90 -5.86 11.53
CA ARG A 36 -8.30 -6.21 12.90
C ARG A 36 -9.79 -6.08 13.13
N GLY A 37 -10.41 -5.03 12.58
CA GLY A 37 -11.84 -4.78 12.75
C GLY A 37 -12.16 -3.47 13.47
N ASP A 38 -11.16 -2.86 14.11
CA ASP A 38 -11.32 -1.60 14.85
C ASP A 38 -10.77 -0.38 14.09
N GLU A 39 -10.31 -0.58 12.87
CA GLU A 39 -9.74 0.51 12.08
C GLU A 39 -10.79 1.58 11.76
N PHE A 40 -10.35 2.84 11.74
CA PHE A 40 -11.24 3.98 11.50
C PHE A 40 -12.00 3.87 10.18
N PHE A 41 -11.36 3.31 9.14
CA PHE A 41 -11.96 3.24 7.80
C PHE A 41 -13.05 2.18 7.68
N LEU A 42 -13.24 1.35 8.69
CA LEU A 42 -14.32 0.37 8.73
C LEU A 42 -15.60 0.94 9.36
N GLN A 43 -15.46 2.03 10.11
CA GLN A 43 -16.57 2.62 10.83
C GLN A 43 -17.53 3.28 9.84
N GLY A 44 -18.74 2.72 9.74
CA GLY A 44 -19.73 3.18 8.78
C GLY A 44 -19.57 2.63 7.36
N HIS A 45 -18.62 1.76 7.12
CA HIS A 45 -18.34 1.22 5.78
C HIS A 45 -18.35 -0.31 5.79
N PHE A 46 -19.46 -0.98 5.93
CA PHE A 46 -20.83 -0.50 6.07
C PHE A 46 -21.39 -1.01 7.40
N PRO A 47 -22.40 -0.37 8.02
CA PRO A 47 -22.94 -0.84 9.31
C PRO A 47 -23.39 -2.29 9.25
N GLY A 48 -22.91 -3.12 10.20
CA GLY A 48 -23.22 -4.55 10.26
C GLY A 48 -22.53 -5.43 9.23
N SER A 49 -21.82 -4.85 8.25
CA SER A 49 -21.09 -5.61 7.23
C SER A 49 -19.85 -4.81 6.81
N PRO A 50 -18.83 -4.72 7.67
CA PRO A 50 -17.66 -3.91 7.38
C PRO A 50 -16.81 -4.51 6.26
N VAL A 51 -16.35 -3.65 5.35
CA VAL A 51 -15.38 -3.99 4.31
C VAL A 51 -14.35 -2.87 4.24
N VAL A 52 -13.13 -3.24 3.88
CA VAL A 52 -12.08 -2.23 3.70
C VAL A 52 -12.40 -1.42 2.44
N PRO A 53 -12.46 -0.07 2.54
CA PRO A 53 -12.67 0.75 1.35
C PRO A 53 -11.61 0.51 0.29
N GLY A 54 -12.04 0.47 -0.98
CA GLY A 54 -11.12 0.20 -2.08
C GLY A 54 -9.94 1.17 -2.13
N VAL A 55 -10.17 2.44 -1.83
CA VAL A 55 -9.10 3.45 -1.83
C VAL A 55 -8.04 3.18 -0.76
N ILE A 56 -8.43 2.56 0.36
CA ILE A 56 -7.49 2.14 1.40
C ILE A 56 -6.63 0.97 0.90
N LEU A 57 -7.22 0.03 0.16
CA LEU A 57 -6.47 -1.06 -0.44
C LEU A 57 -5.43 -0.52 -1.43
N CYS A 58 -5.80 0.50 -2.23
CA CYS A 58 -4.86 1.18 -3.11
C CYS A 58 -3.72 1.83 -2.32
N GLU A 59 -4.03 2.42 -1.17
CA GLU A 59 -3.03 3.04 -0.31
C GLU A 59 -2.04 1.99 0.22
N ILE A 60 -2.52 0.81 0.59
CA ILE A 60 -1.64 -0.28 1.04
C ILE A 60 -0.67 -0.69 -0.08
N LEU A 61 -1.16 -0.79 -1.31
CA LEU A 61 -0.28 -1.07 -2.45
C LEU A 61 0.79 0.01 -2.61
N ALA A 62 0.41 1.27 -2.51
CA ALA A 62 1.34 2.38 -2.69
C ALA A 62 2.41 2.39 -1.59
N GLN A 63 2.03 2.15 -0.35
CA GLN A 63 3.00 2.08 0.74
C GLN A 63 3.98 0.94 0.52
N SER A 64 3.51 -0.21 0.06
CA SER A 64 4.38 -1.35 -0.26
C SER A 64 5.38 -0.98 -1.36
N ALA A 65 4.90 -0.34 -2.42
CA ALA A 65 5.77 0.06 -3.54
C ALA A 65 6.81 1.09 -3.12
N CYS A 66 6.45 2.01 -2.23
CA CYS A 66 7.38 3.05 -1.75
C CYS A 66 8.59 2.48 -1.04
N VAL A 67 8.48 1.29 -0.45
CA VAL A 67 9.61 0.63 0.19
C VAL A 67 10.72 0.34 -0.82
N LEU A 68 10.37 0.13 -2.08
CA LEU A 68 11.35 -0.11 -3.16
C LEU A 68 12.14 1.16 -3.51
N LEU A 69 11.68 2.32 -3.04
CA LEU A 69 12.28 3.62 -3.34
C LEU A 69 12.93 4.23 -2.09
N GLN A 70 13.45 3.39 -1.21
CA GLN A 70 14.03 3.81 0.06
C GLN A 70 15.10 4.90 -0.15
N ASP A 71 15.97 4.72 -1.12
CA ASP A 71 17.07 5.68 -1.37
C ASP A 71 16.54 7.04 -1.83
N GLN A 72 15.44 7.03 -2.59
CA GLN A 72 14.82 8.25 -3.08
C GLN A 72 14.03 8.99 -2.00
N MET A 73 13.69 8.30 -0.91
CA MET A 73 12.91 8.87 0.20
C MET A 73 13.78 9.53 1.27
N GLU A 74 15.09 9.45 1.17
CA GLU A 74 16.01 10.01 2.14
C GLU A 74 15.88 11.53 2.23
N GLY A 75 16.18 12.10 3.41
CA GLY A 75 16.13 13.52 3.61
C GLY A 75 14.74 14.07 3.92
N GLY A 76 13.83 13.22 4.41
CA GLY A 76 12.50 13.64 4.80
C GLY A 76 11.55 13.89 3.66
N LYS A 77 11.80 13.28 2.52
CA LYS A 77 10.92 13.42 1.35
C LYS A 77 9.62 12.64 1.56
N THR A 78 8.57 13.10 0.89
CA THR A 78 7.22 12.56 1.03
C THR A 78 6.70 12.07 -0.32
N PRO A 79 6.15 10.84 -0.38
CA PRO A 79 5.47 10.37 -1.58
C PRO A 79 4.05 10.92 -1.63
N MET A 80 3.66 11.42 -2.79
CA MET A 80 2.32 11.96 -3.04
C MET A 80 1.75 11.28 -4.28
N TYR A 81 0.53 10.74 -4.18
CA TYR A 81 -0.15 10.16 -5.34
C TYR A 81 -0.27 11.18 -6.46
N THR A 82 -0.01 10.74 -7.70
CA THR A 82 -0.26 11.54 -8.90
C THR A 82 -1.27 10.87 -9.83
N GLY A 83 -1.52 9.59 -9.68
CA GLY A 83 -2.53 8.95 -10.51
C GLY A 83 -2.81 7.51 -10.13
N LEU A 84 -4.02 7.07 -10.47
CA LEU A 84 -4.47 5.69 -10.36
C LEU A 84 -5.05 5.32 -11.71
N ASN A 85 -4.58 4.21 -12.29
CA ASN A 85 -5.01 3.76 -13.60
C ASN A 85 -5.33 2.27 -13.57
N ASN A 86 -6.30 1.87 -14.38
CA ASN A 86 -6.64 0.45 -14.55
C ASN A 86 -6.86 -0.27 -13.23
N VAL A 87 -7.54 0.39 -12.30
CA VAL A 87 -7.85 -0.17 -10.99
C VAL A 87 -9.02 -1.14 -11.14
N ARG A 88 -8.83 -2.36 -10.65
CA ARG A 88 -9.85 -3.40 -10.69
C ARG A 88 -10.03 -3.98 -9.29
N PHE A 89 -11.21 -3.82 -8.73
CA PHE A 89 -11.59 -4.41 -7.45
C PHE A 89 -12.29 -5.73 -7.75
N LYS A 90 -11.69 -6.84 -7.35
CA LYS A 90 -12.14 -8.19 -7.70
C LYS A 90 -12.90 -8.86 -6.58
N SER A 91 -12.54 -8.57 -5.32
CA SER A 91 -13.09 -9.27 -4.17
C SER A 91 -12.92 -8.41 -2.92
N PRO A 92 -13.89 -8.40 -1.99
CA PRO A 92 -13.79 -7.59 -0.80
C PRO A 92 -12.75 -8.11 0.19
N VAL A 93 -12.22 -7.20 1.00
CA VAL A 93 -11.34 -7.51 2.14
C VAL A 93 -12.08 -7.11 3.40
N ARG A 94 -12.17 -8.02 4.36
CA ARG A 94 -12.99 -7.87 5.58
C ARG A 94 -12.16 -8.04 6.84
N PRO A 95 -12.69 -7.64 8.00
CA PRO A 95 -12.02 -7.91 9.27
C PRO A 95 -11.65 -9.40 9.41
N GLY A 96 -10.45 -9.65 9.91
CA GLY A 96 -9.91 -11.00 10.04
C GLY A 96 -9.10 -11.45 8.83
N ASP A 97 -9.23 -10.77 7.68
CA ASP A 97 -8.42 -11.09 6.51
C ASP A 97 -7.01 -10.51 6.65
N THR A 98 -6.04 -11.21 6.08
CA THR A 98 -4.69 -10.67 5.90
C THR A 98 -4.52 -10.33 4.42
N PHE A 99 -4.35 -9.05 4.16
CA PHE A 99 -4.16 -8.53 2.81
C PHE A 99 -2.67 -8.56 2.46
N GLU A 100 -2.33 -9.25 1.38
CA GLU A 100 -0.95 -9.41 0.94
C GLU A 100 -0.75 -8.66 -0.38
N THR A 101 0.33 -7.90 -0.47
CA THR A 101 0.63 -7.11 -1.66
C THR A 101 1.79 -7.69 -2.45
N ARG A 102 1.79 -7.44 -3.76
CA ARG A 102 2.91 -7.67 -4.64
C ARG A 102 3.01 -6.47 -5.56
N CYS A 103 4.06 -5.69 -5.39
CA CYS A 103 4.22 -4.43 -6.12
C CYS A 103 5.61 -4.34 -6.74
N ARG A 104 5.69 -3.66 -7.88
CA ARG A 104 6.99 -3.36 -8.50
C ARG A 104 6.93 -1.98 -9.14
N ILE A 105 8.09 -1.36 -9.25
CA ILE A 105 8.24 -0.09 -9.96
C ILE A 105 8.38 -0.42 -11.44
N THR A 106 7.51 0.18 -12.27
CA THR A 106 7.50 -0.06 -13.71
C THR A 106 8.29 0.99 -14.47
N ARG A 107 8.38 2.19 -13.91
CA ARG A 107 9.09 3.30 -14.54
C ARG A 107 9.51 4.31 -13.48
N ALA A 108 10.70 4.86 -13.61
CA ALA A 108 11.19 5.89 -12.72
C ALA A 108 11.73 7.06 -13.54
N LYS A 109 11.22 8.25 -13.28
CA LYS A 109 11.69 9.50 -13.87
C LYS A 109 11.53 10.57 -12.80
N ALA A 110 12.57 10.71 -11.97
CA ALA A 110 12.51 11.59 -10.81
C ALA A 110 11.96 12.97 -11.16
N PRO A 111 11.06 13.56 -10.39
CA PRO A 111 10.55 13.08 -9.11
C PRO A 111 9.37 12.11 -9.23
N PHE A 112 9.04 11.61 -10.43
CA PHE A 112 7.87 10.79 -10.70
C PHE A 112 8.24 9.31 -10.78
N TYR A 113 7.37 8.47 -10.21
CA TYR A 113 7.56 7.02 -10.17
C TYR A 113 6.24 6.34 -10.49
N PHE A 114 6.33 5.27 -11.27
CA PHE A 114 5.18 4.50 -11.72
C PHE A 114 5.33 3.07 -11.23
N ALA A 115 4.23 2.50 -10.80
CA ALA A 115 4.22 1.17 -10.22
C ALA A 115 2.98 0.41 -10.62
N GLU A 116 3.04 -0.90 -10.48
CA GLU A 116 1.87 -1.75 -10.53
C GLU A 116 1.84 -2.65 -9.31
N GLY A 117 0.64 -3.04 -8.89
CA GLY A 117 0.48 -3.87 -7.73
C GLY A 117 -0.75 -4.72 -7.78
N GLN A 118 -0.70 -5.79 -7.02
CA GLN A 118 -1.80 -6.73 -6.82
C GLN A 118 -1.94 -6.98 -5.33
N GLY A 119 -3.18 -7.18 -4.88
CA GLY A 119 -3.46 -7.49 -3.50
C GLY A 119 -4.30 -8.75 -3.39
N TYR A 120 -3.97 -9.59 -2.43
CA TYR A 120 -4.56 -10.92 -2.26
C TYR A 120 -4.99 -11.15 -0.82
N VAL A 121 -6.03 -11.96 -0.65
CA VAL A 121 -6.32 -12.62 0.61
C VAL A 121 -6.24 -14.12 0.32
N GLY A 122 -5.21 -14.79 0.84
CA GLY A 122 -4.90 -16.16 0.44
C GLY A 122 -4.62 -16.23 -1.06
N ASP A 123 -5.32 -17.11 -1.76
CA ASP A 123 -5.17 -17.25 -3.22
C ASP A 123 -6.11 -16.34 -4.00
N ARG A 124 -6.95 -15.58 -3.31
CA ARG A 124 -7.99 -14.77 -3.95
C ARG A 124 -7.44 -13.38 -4.28
N LEU A 125 -7.42 -13.05 -5.57
CA LEU A 125 -7.05 -11.71 -6.01
C LEU A 125 -8.18 -10.74 -5.65
N CYS A 126 -7.86 -9.71 -4.87
CA CYS A 126 -8.82 -8.72 -4.42
C CYS A 126 -8.69 -7.41 -5.18
N LEU A 127 -7.48 -7.06 -5.61
CA LEU A 127 -7.20 -5.77 -6.21
C LEU A 127 -6.04 -5.89 -7.19
N LYS A 128 -6.19 -5.19 -8.31
CA LYS A 128 -5.12 -4.99 -9.29
C LYS A 128 -5.14 -3.52 -9.68
N ALA A 129 -3.99 -2.87 -9.67
CA ALA A 129 -3.90 -1.44 -9.94
C ALA A 129 -2.55 -1.04 -10.52
N GLU A 130 -2.59 0.01 -11.35
CA GLU A 130 -1.41 0.78 -11.74
C GLU A 130 -1.52 2.13 -11.06
N PHE A 131 -0.41 2.65 -10.59
CA PHE A 131 -0.43 3.93 -9.87
C PHE A 131 0.89 4.66 -10.03
N SER A 132 0.84 5.94 -9.79
CA SER A 132 2.02 6.80 -9.87
C SER A 132 2.04 7.75 -8.68
N PHE A 133 3.24 8.20 -8.37
CA PHE A 133 3.43 9.17 -7.30
C PHE A 133 4.69 10.00 -7.56
N ALA A 134 4.71 11.18 -6.94
CA ALA A 134 5.88 12.02 -6.92
C ALA A 134 6.51 11.95 -5.53
N ILE A 135 7.82 11.87 -5.48
CA ILE A 135 8.56 11.98 -4.22
C ILE A 135 9.06 13.41 -4.13
N VAL A 136 8.49 14.17 -3.19
CA VAL A 136 8.74 15.59 -3.08
C VAL A 136 9.45 15.90 -1.76
N GLY A 137 10.41 16.81 -1.82
CA GLY A 137 11.11 17.30 -0.67
C GLY A 137 10.63 18.68 -0.30
N GLU A 138 11.09 19.13 0.84
CA GLU A 138 10.87 20.50 1.25
C GLU A 138 11.90 21.44 0.66
#